data_8912df90b2dd3ab27c085f12ad0bb809
#
_entry.id   8912df90b2dd3ab27c085f12ad0bb809
#
_cell.length_a   1.000
_cell.length_b   1.000
_cell.length_c   1.000
_cell.angle_alpha   90.00
_cell.angle_beta   90.00
_cell.angle_gamma   90.00
#
_symmetry.space_group_name_H-M   'P 1'
#
loop_
_entity.id
_entity.type
_entity.pdbx_description
1 polymer ?
#
loop_
_entity_poly.entity_id
_entity_poly.type
_entity_poly.pdbx_seq_one_letter_code
_entity_poly.pdbx_strand_id
1 'polypeptide(L)'
;VAREIAPPHLALAEPLSCCLRATTRLPIESDSRVLVLGTGPIGLIHCALAVSGGARVMACGRQARLEPVRALGAELTTSAQGEDLVREVLRWTDGVGADVVIIAVGAPDLVPIAAQCARIGGHISFFAGFPAGAMTQIDPNLVHYRELTLSGSANATLDDYAAAVEALSSGRIDLSPLITHEYELSDVSDALDAVRTRAG
;
A
#
# COMPACT_ATOMS: atom_id res chain seq x y z
N VAL A 1 -18.87 -21.14 4.59
CA VAL A 1 -18.14 -22.31 4.06
C VAL A 1 -16.86 -21.75 3.43
N ALA A 2 -15.69 -22.08 3.99
CA ALA A 2 -14.41 -21.69 3.41
C ALA A 2 -14.32 -22.27 1.98
N ARG A 3 -14.00 -21.41 1.00
CA ARG A 3 -13.68 -21.87 -0.35
C ARG A 3 -12.29 -22.49 -0.33
N GLU A 4 -12.08 -23.51 -1.13
CA GLU A 4 -10.74 -24.00 -1.42
C GLU A 4 -9.97 -22.90 -2.14
N ILE A 5 -8.83 -22.49 -1.58
CA ILE A 5 -8.00 -21.43 -2.16
C ILE A 5 -7.06 -22.06 -3.15
N ALA A 6 -7.06 -21.61 -4.40
CA ALA A 6 -6.08 -22.06 -5.38
C ALA A 6 -4.64 -21.70 -4.92
N PRO A 7 -3.66 -22.61 -5.12
CA PRO A 7 -2.28 -22.38 -4.67
C PRO A 7 -1.66 -21.04 -5.03
N PRO A 8 -1.85 -20.48 -6.25
CA PRO A 8 -1.33 -19.16 -6.58
C PRO A 8 -1.86 -18.05 -5.67
N HIS A 9 -3.14 -18.10 -5.32
CA HIS A 9 -3.74 -17.11 -4.41
C HIS A 9 -3.23 -17.27 -2.97
N LEU A 10 -3.01 -18.54 -2.55
CA LEU A 10 -2.48 -18.80 -1.20
C LEU A 10 -1.04 -18.28 -1.03
N ALA A 11 -0.26 -18.20 -2.10
CA ALA A 11 1.07 -17.61 -2.08
C ALA A 11 1.05 -16.12 -1.66
N LEU A 12 -0.08 -15.44 -1.81
CA LEU A 12 -0.25 -14.05 -1.39
C LEU A 12 -0.63 -13.91 0.10
N ALA A 13 -0.86 -15.00 0.83
CA ALA A 13 -1.27 -14.95 2.24
C ALA A 13 -0.20 -14.31 3.14
N GLU A 14 1.09 -14.57 2.88
CA GLU A 14 2.18 -13.98 3.67
C GLU A 14 2.25 -12.46 3.48
N PRO A 15 2.41 -11.90 2.28
CA PRO A 15 2.44 -10.46 2.10
C PRO A 15 1.12 -9.78 2.51
N LEU A 16 -0.03 -10.43 2.32
CA LEU A 16 -1.32 -9.93 2.81
C LEU A 16 -1.34 -9.86 4.34
N SER A 17 -0.80 -10.85 5.05
CA SER A 17 -0.76 -10.84 6.52
C SER A 17 0.03 -9.65 7.07
N CYS A 18 1.16 -9.33 6.45
CA CYS A 18 1.96 -8.16 6.80
C CYS A 18 1.18 -6.84 6.57
N CYS A 19 0.50 -6.75 5.42
CA CYS A 19 -0.32 -5.56 5.11
C CYS A 19 -1.54 -5.45 6.04
N LEU A 20 -2.20 -6.56 6.38
CA LEU A 20 -3.30 -6.60 7.36
C LEU A 20 -2.84 -6.08 8.71
N ARG A 21 -1.71 -6.59 9.22
CA ARG A 21 -1.13 -6.11 10.47
C ARG A 21 -0.89 -4.60 10.47
N ALA A 22 -0.37 -4.05 9.38
CA ALA A 22 -0.18 -2.61 9.26
C ALA A 22 -1.53 -1.88 9.25
N THR A 23 -2.47 -2.32 8.41
CA THR A 23 -3.76 -1.67 8.19
C THR A 23 -4.62 -1.67 9.45
N THR A 24 -4.65 -2.76 10.22
CA THR A 24 -5.42 -2.85 11.48
C THR A 24 -4.89 -1.93 12.59
N ARG A 25 -3.69 -1.38 12.44
CA ARG A 25 -3.08 -0.42 13.38
C ARG A 25 -3.23 1.04 12.94
N LEU A 26 -3.88 1.27 11.81
CA LEU A 26 -4.14 2.59 11.26
C LEU A 26 -5.63 2.95 11.47
N PRO A 27 -5.95 4.22 11.72
CA PRO A 27 -7.31 4.69 11.89
C PRO A 27 -8.01 4.82 10.51
N ILE A 28 -8.14 3.70 9.81
CA ILE A 28 -8.85 3.64 8.53
C ILE A 28 -10.28 3.23 8.81
N GLU A 29 -11.19 4.12 8.54
CA GLU A 29 -12.64 3.94 8.66
C GLU A 29 -13.29 4.05 7.28
N SER A 30 -14.58 3.76 7.21
CA SER A 30 -15.36 4.03 6.00
C SER A 30 -15.26 5.51 5.62
N ASP A 31 -15.09 5.78 4.33
CA ASP A 31 -14.86 7.11 3.76
C ASP A 31 -13.53 7.80 4.12
N SER A 32 -12.64 7.18 4.92
CA SER A 32 -11.30 7.70 5.12
C SER A 32 -10.57 7.89 3.78
N ARG A 33 -9.87 9.00 3.62
CA ARG A 33 -9.05 9.29 2.45
C ARG A 33 -7.66 8.71 2.66
N VAL A 34 -7.34 7.63 1.96
CA VAL A 34 -6.08 6.91 2.09
C VAL A 34 -5.21 7.13 0.85
N LEU A 35 -4.03 7.71 1.05
CA LEU A 35 -3.01 7.83 0.01
C LEU A 35 -2.02 6.67 0.12
N VAL A 36 -1.85 5.91 -0.95
CA VAL A 36 -0.84 4.85 -1.04
C VAL A 36 0.30 5.29 -1.97
N LEU A 37 1.51 5.40 -1.43
CA LEU A 37 2.72 5.76 -2.15
C LEU A 37 3.47 4.48 -2.55
N GLY A 38 3.40 4.15 -3.83
CA GLY A 38 3.96 2.93 -4.42
C GLY A 38 2.87 1.99 -4.95
N THR A 39 2.98 1.61 -6.23
CA THR A 39 2.04 0.73 -6.95
C THR A 39 2.69 -0.60 -7.31
N GLY A 40 3.60 -1.09 -6.46
CA GLY A 40 4.10 -2.46 -6.47
C GLY A 40 3.10 -3.42 -5.80
N PRO A 41 3.38 -4.73 -5.76
CA PRO A 41 2.47 -5.72 -5.16
C PRO A 41 1.98 -5.35 -3.76
N ILE A 42 2.86 -4.85 -2.91
CA ILE A 42 2.52 -4.40 -1.55
C ILE A 42 1.56 -3.20 -1.57
N GLY A 43 1.81 -2.21 -2.41
CA GLY A 43 0.91 -1.06 -2.54
C GLY A 43 -0.47 -1.47 -3.06
N LEU A 44 -0.52 -2.42 -3.99
CA LEU A 44 -1.78 -2.99 -4.49
C LEU A 44 -2.57 -3.70 -3.37
N ILE A 45 -1.89 -4.46 -2.50
CA ILE A 45 -2.55 -5.10 -1.35
C ILE A 45 -3.10 -4.04 -0.38
N HIS A 46 -2.34 -2.98 -0.08
CA HIS A 46 -2.85 -1.89 0.76
C HIS A 46 -4.05 -1.17 0.14
N CYS A 47 -4.04 -0.95 -1.18
CA CYS A 47 -5.19 -0.39 -1.88
C CYS A 47 -6.41 -1.31 -1.75
N ALA A 48 -6.26 -2.61 -2.01
CA ALA A 48 -7.35 -3.58 -1.89
C ALA A 48 -7.92 -3.64 -0.45
N LEU A 49 -7.07 -3.63 0.56
CA LEU A 49 -7.46 -3.61 1.97
C LEU A 49 -8.24 -2.33 2.33
N ALA A 50 -7.74 -1.17 1.94
CA ALA A 50 -8.38 0.10 2.23
C ALA A 50 -9.75 0.23 1.52
N VAL A 51 -9.81 -0.15 0.23
CA VAL A 51 -11.07 -0.17 -0.54
C VAL A 51 -12.07 -1.14 0.07
N SER A 52 -11.63 -2.36 0.44
CA SER A 52 -12.48 -3.36 1.10
C SER A 52 -13.03 -2.88 2.46
N GLY A 53 -12.31 -1.99 3.16
CA GLY A 53 -12.75 -1.31 4.37
C GLY A 53 -13.67 -0.11 4.13
N GLY A 54 -14.00 0.21 2.89
CA GLY A 54 -14.86 1.34 2.53
C GLY A 54 -14.13 2.69 2.44
N ALA A 55 -12.80 2.70 2.48
CA ALA A 55 -12.02 3.91 2.34
C ALA A 55 -11.97 4.39 0.87
N ARG A 56 -11.84 5.69 0.69
CA ARG A 56 -11.53 6.32 -0.59
C ARG A 56 -10.01 6.29 -0.80
N VAL A 57 -9.55 5.69 -1.88
CA VAL A 57 -8.13 5.45 -2.10
C VAL A 57 -7.61 6.24 -3.29
N MET A 58 -6.54 7.00 -3.04
CA MET A 58 -5.68 7.54 -4.09
C MET A 58 -4.34 6.79 -4.06
N ALA A 59 -3.87 6.34 -5.21
CA ALA A 59 -2.58 5.68 -5.32
C ALA A 59 -1.63 6.42 -6.24
N CYS A 60 -0.39 6.58 -5.79
CA CYS A 60 0.68 7.21 -6.55
C CYS A 60 1.77 6.20 -6.89
N GLY A 61 2.14 6.12 -8.16
CA GLY A 61 3.18 5.22 -8.63
C GLY A 61 3.56 5.40 -10.08
N ARG A 62 4.34 4.47 -10.63
CA ARG A 62 4.76 4.54 -12.02
C ARG A 62 3.57 4.33 -12.95
N GLN A 63 3.50 5.12 -14.03
CA GLN A 63 2.40 5.11 -15.00
C GLN A 63 2.02 3.71 -15.49
N ALA A 64 3.02 2.87 -15.79
CA ALA A 64 2.80 1.50 -16.25
C ALA A 64 2.13 0.56 -15.23
N ARG A 65 1.99 0.99 -13.97
CA ARG A 65 1.42 0.19 -12.88
C ARG A 65 0.15 0.78 -12.24
N LEU A 66 -0.49 1.72 -12.92
CA LEU A 66 -1.69 2.36 -12.39
C LEU A 66 -2.97 1.59 -12.71
N GLU A 67 -2.99 0.82 -13.80
CA GLU A 67 -4.18 0.10 -14.23
C GLU A 67 -4.62 -0.99 -13.24
N PRO A 68 -3.72 -1.86 -12.71
CA PRO A 68 -4.10 -2.80 -11.68
C PRO A 68 -4.70 -2.15 -10.42
N VAL A 69 -4.23 -0.96 -10.06
CA VAL A 69 -4.74 -0.20 -8.90
C VAL A 69 -6.19 0.25 -9.14
N ARG A 70 -6.50 0.70 -10.36
CA ARG A 70 -7.88 1.08 -10.73
C ARG A 70 -8.81 -0.12 -10.69
N ALA A 71 -8.34 -1.27 -11.18
CA ALA A 71 -9.10 -2.52 -11.14
C ALA A 71 -9.44 -2.97 -9.71
N LEU A 72 -8.60 -2.60 -8.72
CA LEU A 72 -8.86 -2.85 -7.30
C LEU A 72 -9.79 -1.82 -6.65
N GLY A 73 -10.32 -0.85 -7.40
CA GLY A 73 -11.30 0.11 -6.92
C GLY A 73 -10.72 1.42 -6.36
N ALA A 74 -9.44 1.72 -6.62
CA ALA A 74 -8.90 3.03 -6.26
C ALA A 74 -9.65 4.16 -7.00
N GLU A 75 -10.07 5.17 -6.26
CA GLU A 75 -10.83 6.31 -6.79
C GLU A 75 -9.98 7.17 -7.72
N LEU A 76 -8.71 7.35 -7.38
CA LEU A 76 -7.77 8.13 -8.17
C LEU A 76 -6.39 7.47 -8.24
N THR A 77 -5.75 7.59 -9.38
CA THR A 77 -4.37 7.12 -9.57
C THR A 77 -3.54 8.20 -10.25
N THR A 78 -2.30 8.37 -9.81
CA THR A 78 -1.40 9.37 -10.36
C THR A 78 0.04 8.89 -10.46
N SER A 79 0.80 9.48 -11.38
CA SER A 79 2.27 9.37 -11.44
C SER A 79 2.96 10.69 -11.08
N ALA A 80 2.23 11.66 -10.56
CA ALA A 80 2.77 12.93 -10.11
C ALA A 80 3.83 12.75 -9.01
N GLN A 81 4.77 13.67 -8.91
CA GLN A 81 5.87 13.63 -7.97
C GLN A 81 6.05 14.98 -7.26
N GLY A 82 6.69 14.96 -6.09
CA GLY A 82 7.00 16.18 -5.34
C GLY A 82 5.78 17.05 -5.10
N GLU A 83 5.90 18.34 -5.37
CA GLU A 83 4.83 19.32 -5.16
C GLU A 83 3.59 19.10 -6.03
N ASP A 84 3.75 18.48 -7.21
CA ASP A 84 2.61 18.14 -8.06
C ASP A 84 1.73 17.09 -7.40
N LEU A 85 2.33 16.09 -6.76
CA LEU A 85 1.60 15.09 -5.99
C LEU A 85 0.85 15.75 -4.81
N VAL A 86 1.51 16.62 -4.07
CA VAL A 86 0.85 17.36 -2.96
C VAL A 86 -0.36 18.13 -3.47
N ARG A 87 -0.22 18.84 -4.60
CA ARG A 87 -1.35 19.59 -5.21
C ARG A 87 -2.50 18.68 -5.63
N GLU A 88 -2.19 17.50 -6.19
CA GLU A 88 -3.24 16.54 -6.58
C GLU A 88 -3.95 15.94 -5.37
N VAL A 89 -3.22 15.58 -4.31
CA VAL A 89 -3.81 15.08 -3.07
C VAL A 89 -4.70 16.14 -2.43
N LEU A 90 -4.24 17.38 -2.33
CA LEU A 90 -5.05 18.48 -1.77
C LEU A 90 -6.30 18.74 -2.62
N ARG A 91 -6.21 18.66 -3.95
CA ARG A 91 -7.39 18.80 -4.82
C ARG A 91 -8.39 17.66 -4.60
N TRP A 92 -7.91 16.41 -4.51
CA TRP A 92 -8.74 15.23 -4.24
C TRP A 92 -9.42 15.27 -2.87
N THR A 93 -8.79 15.91 -1.91
CA THR A 93 -9.25 15.99 -0.51
C THR A 93 -9.88 17.33 -0.15
N ASP A 94 -10.26 18.16 -1.12
CA ASP A 94 -10.86 19.49 -0.93
C ASP A 94 -9.99 20.43 -0.04
N GLY A 95 -8.68 20.33 -0.16
CA GLY A 95 -7.69 21.12 0.59
C GLY A 95 -7.35 20.58 1.97
N VAL A 96 -7.99 19.50 2.42
CA VAL A 96 -7.83 18.96 3.79
C VAL A 96 -6.54 18.13 3.94
N GLY A 97 -6.23 17.31 2.96
CA GLY A 97 -5.18 16.29 3.00
C GLY A 97 -5.72 14.88 3.32
N ALA A 98 -4.86 13.86 3.18
CA ALA A 98 -5.22 12.48 3.42
C ALA A 98 -5.28 12.15 4.92
N ASP A 99 -6.25 11.33 5.33
CA ASP A 99 -6.36 10.81 6.71
C ASP A 99 -5.19 9.90 7.04
N VAL A 100 -4.84 9.03 6.09
CA VAL A 100 -3.72 8.09 6.21
C VAL A 100 -2.88 8.12 4.94
N VAL A 101 -1.56 8.16 5.11
CA VAL A 101 -0.58 8.00 4.02
C VAL A 101 0.24 6.74 4.28
N ILE A 102 0.22 5.80 3.34
CA ILE A 102 0.98 4.54 3.43
C ILE A 102 2.16 4.61 2.47
N ILE A 103 3.38 4.55 3.00
CA ILE A 103 4.61 4.51 2.19
C ILE A 103 4.95 3.03 1.92
N ALA A 104 4.54 2.55 0.75
CA ALA A 104 4.70 1.16 0.31
C ALA A 104 5.91 0.96 -0.62
N VAL A 105 6.82 1.93 -0.68
CA VAL A 105 8.08 1.88 -1.43
C VAL A 105 9.21 2.53 -0.64
N GLY A 106 10.37 1.90 -0.59
CA GLY A 106 11.53 2.37 0.17
C GLY A 106 12.27 3.53 -0.50
N ALA A 107 11.60 4.67 -0.65
CA ALA A 107 12.14 5.90 -1.26
C ALA A 107 12.16 7.03 -0.20
N PRO A 108 13.34 7.39 0.33
CA PRO A 108 13.47 8.39 1.41
C PRO A 108 12.86 9.74 1.08
N ASP A 109 12.92 10.16 -0.19
CA ASP A 109 12.40 11.45 -0.65
C ASP A 109 10.87 11.55 -0.58
N LEU A 110 10.17 10.42 -0.44
CA LEU A 110 8.72 10.42 -0.27
C LEU A 110 8.27 10.78 1.16
N VAL A 111 9.15 10.69 2.15
CA VAL A 111 8.78 10.94 3.55
C VAL A 111 8.34 12.40 3.78
N PRO A 112 9.11 13.42 3.37
CA PRO A 112 8.67 14.81 3.50
C PRO A 112 7.42 15.11 2.65
N ILE A 113 7.26 14.46 1.50
CA ILE A 113 6.06 14.59 0.66
C ILE A 113 4.84 13.98 1.34
N ALA A 114 4.99 12.78 1.94
CA ALA A 114 3.92 12.14 2.70
C ALA A 114 3.41 13.05 3.84
N ALA A 115 4.33 13.71 4.55
CA ALA A 115 3.97 14.65 5.62
C ALA A 115 3.19 15.86 5.11
N GLN A 116 3.48 16.35 3.90
CA GLN A 116 2.72 17.44 3.28
C GLN A 116 1.34 16.99 2.77
N CYS A 117 1.22 15.73 2.36
CA CYS A 117 -0.05 15.15 1.87
C CYS A 117 -1.03 14.81 2.99
N ALA A 118 -0.54 14.53 4.21
CA ALA A 118 -1.40 14.17 5.34
C ALA A 118 -2.20 15.38 5.85
N ARG A 119 -3.43 15.17 6.31
CA ARG A 119 -4.22 16.21 7.00
C ARG A 119 -3.68 16.53 8.41
N ILE A 120 -4.21 17.55 9.04
CA ILE A 120 -3.99 17.74 10.49
C ILE A 120 -4.57 16.56 11.26
N GLY A 121 -3.81 16.00 12.20
CA GLY A 121 -4.13 14.76 12.92
C GLY A 121 -4.00 13.51 12.04
N GLY A 122 -3.39 13.60 10.85
CA GLY A 122 -3.22 12.48 9.93
C GLY A 122 -2.14 11.49 10.37
N HIS A 123 -2.20 10.29 9.79
CA HIS A 123 -1.26 9.19 10.08
C HIS A 123 -0.37 8.90 8.87
N ILE A 124 0.92 8.66 9.11
CA ILE A 124 1.88 8.23 8.10
C ILE A 124 2.44 6.88 8.50
N SER A 125 2.22 5.88 7.67
CA SER A 125 2.70 4.51 7.89
C SER A 125 3.94 4.23 7.03
N PHE A 126 5.05 3.93 7.69
CA PHE A 126 6.26 3.41 7.06
C PHE A 126 6.14 1.90 6.95
N PHE A 127 5.64 1.43 5.83
CA PHE A 127 5.49 0.00 5.58
C PHE A 127 6.71 -0.59 4.88
N ALA A 128 7.19 0.04 3.81
CA ALA A 128 8.36 -0.44 3.11
C ALA A 128 9.63 -0.23 3.92
N GLY A 129 10.53 -1.22 3.90
CA GLY A 129 11.90 -1.03 4.33
C GLY A 129 12.65 -0.07 3.40
N PHE A 130 13.53 0.74 3.97
CA PHE A 130 14.41 1.64 3.21
C PHE A 130 15.78 1.00 3.00
N PRO A 131 16.56 1.44 2.00
CA PRO A 131 17.93 0.99 1.82
C PRO A 131 18.76 1.17 3.09
N ALA A 132 19.68 0.26 3.36
CA ALA A 132 20.57 0.37 4.52
C ALA A 132 21.32 1.70 4.51
N GLY A 133 21.33 2.40 5.63
CA GLY A 133 21.96 3.73 5.76
C GLY A 133 21.16 4.89 5.12
N ALA A 134 20.00 4.61 4.54
CA ALA A 134 19.16 5.69 4.00
C ALA A 134 18.72 6.62 5.13
N MET A 135 18.82 7.91 4.86
CA MET A 135 18.38 8.98 5.75
C MET A 135 17.36 9.84 5.02
N THR A 136 16.41 10.37 5.76
CA THR A 136 15.46 11.35 5.27
C THR A 136 15.35 12.51 6.24
N GLN A 137 14.93 13.67 5.74
CA GLN A 137 14.66 14.83 6.57
C GLN A 137 13.16 15.06 6.62
N ILE A 138 12.66 15.30 7.82
CA ILE A 138 11.29 15.74 8.05
C ILE A 138 11.34 16.99 8.92
N ASP A 139 10.59 18.01 8.57
CA ASP A 139 10.46 19.19 9.41
C ASP A 139 9.70 18.82 10.69
N PRO A 140 10.33 18.90 11.88
CA PRO A 140 9.67 18.56 13.14
C PRO A 140 8.50 19.50 13.44
N ASN A 141 8.52 20.75 12.96
CA ASN A 141 7.40 21.68 13.11
C ASN A 141 6.18 21.22 12.29
N LEU A 142 6.42 20.61 11.11
CA LEU A 142 5.33 20.03 10.33
C LEU A 142 4.64 18.91 11.11
N VAL A 143 5.43 18.05 11.77
CA VAL A 143 4.88 16.97 12.62
C VAL A 143 4.14 17.57 13.82
N HIS A 144 4.75 18.54 14.52
CA HIS A 144 4.20 19.16 15.73
C HIS A 144 2.90 19.91 15.46
N TYR A 145 2.95 20.89 14.54
CA TYR A 145 1.81 21.78 14.30
C TYR A 145 0.67 21.15 13.50
N ARG A 146 0.94 20.05 12.81
CA ARG A 146 -0.10 19.27 12.12
C ARG A 146 -0.51 18.03 12.91
N GLU A 147 0.00 17.83 14.13
CA GLU A 147 -0.34 16.70 15.01
C GLU A 147 -0.21 15.35 14.32
N LEU A 148 0.83 15.18 13.48
CA LEU A 148 0.99 13.97 12.69
C LEU A 148 1.44 12.78 13.55
N THR A 149 0.85 11.62 13.31
CA THR A 149 1.34 10.34 13.84
C THR A 149 2.18 9.62 12.79
N LEU A 150 3.41 9.26 13.14
CA LEU A 150 4.29 8.45 12.31
C LEU A 150 4.42 7.07 12.94
N SER A 151 4.17 6.03 12.16
CA SER A 151 4.21 4.65 12.64
C SER A 151 4.93 3.73 11.66
N GLY A 152 5.48 2.63 12.15
CA GLY A 152 6.07 1.58 11.35
C GLY A 152 5.38 0.25 11.59
N SER A 153 5.41 -0.64 10.61
CA SER A 153 4.98 -2.01 10.74
C SER A 153 5.97 -2.95 10.05
N ALA A 154 6.28 -4.05 10.71
CA ALA A 154 7.17 -5.08 10.16
C ALA A 154 6.65 -6.46 10.55
N ASN A 155 6.75 -7.41 9.63
CA ASN A 155 6.34 -8.79 9.79
C ASN A 155 4.83 -8.95 10.10
N ALA A 156 4.43 -10.16 10.45
CA ALA A 156 3.07 -10.52 10.86
C ALA A 156 3.11 -11.54 11.99
N THR A 157 2.03 -11.65 12.75
CA THR A 157 1.81 -12.72 13.72
C THR A 157 1.11 -13.91 13.04
N LEU A 158 0.99 -15.03 13.74
CA LEU A 158 0.20 -16.18 13.26
C LEU A 158 -1.28 -15.82 13.12
N ASP A 159 -1.80 -14.96 13.99
CA ASP A 159 -3.19 -14.50 13.92
C ASP A 159 -3.42 -13.61 12.68
N ASP A 160 -2.47 -12.72 12.36
CA ASP A 160 -2.52 -11.93 11.14
C ASP A 160 -2.51 -12.83 9.89
N TYR A 161 -1.69 -13.91 9.92
CA TYR A 161 -1.64 -14.88 8.83
C TYR A 161 -2.95 -15.67 8.71
N ALA A 162 -3.52 -16.12 9.81
CA ALA A 162 -4.81 -16.79 9.82
C ALA A 162 -5.92 -15.87 9.24
N ALA A 163 -5.92 -14.60 9.64
CA ALA A 163 -6.86 -13.61 9.10
C ALA A 163 -6.67 -13.36 7.60
N ALA A 164 -5.42 -13.39 7.10
CA ALA A 164 -5.13 -13.28 5.68
C ALA A 164 -5.68 -14.46 4.88
N VAL A 165 -5.46 -15.69 5.37
CA VAL A 165 -6.02 -16.91 4.76
C VAL A 165 -7.55 -16.86 4.75
N GLU A 166 -8.18 -16.44 5.86
CA GLU A 166 -9.62 -16.28 5.93
C GLU A 166 -10.13 -15.23 4.93
N ALA A 167 -9.47 -14.08 4.81
CA ALA A 167 -9.84 -13.03 3.87
C ALA A 167 -9.82 -13.50 2.42
N LEU A 168 -8.80 -14.32 2.04
CA LEU A 168 -8.70 -14.92 0.72
C LEU A 168 -9.77 -16.00 0.51
N SER A 169 -9.96 -16.91 1.48
CA SER A 169 -10.90 -18.04 1.36
C SER A 169 -12.36 -17.60 1.36
N SER A 170 -12.70 -16.53 2.04
CA SER A 170 -14.06 -15.95 2.04
C SER A 170 -14.36 -15.15 0.77
N GLY A 171 -13.34 -14.80 -0.02
CA GLY A 171 -13.47 -13.90 -1.17
C GLY A 171 -13.71 -12.43 -0.76
N ARG A 172 -13.47 -12.08 0.50
CA ARG A 172 -13.56 -10.69 0.98
C ARG A 172 -12.54 -9.79 0.30
N ILE A 173 -11.39 -10.34 -0.06
CA ILE A 173 -10.34 -9.65 -0.82
C ILE A 173 -9.98 -10.52 -2.01
N ASP A 174 -10.04 -9.93 -3.21
CA ASP A 174 -9.56 -10.54 -4.43
C ASP A 174 -8.21 -9.92 -4.82
N LEU A 175 -7.16 -10.73 -4.76
CA LEU A 175 -5.81 -10.36 -5.17
C LEU A 175 -5.38 -11.04 -6.48
N SER A 176 -6.30 -11.67 -7.19
CA SER A 176 -6.00 -12.30 -8.49
C SER A 176 -5.32 -11.36 -9.50
N PRO A 177 -5.64 -10.05 -9.55
CA PRO A 177 -4.96 -9.11 -10.43
C PRO A 177 -3.45 -8.92 -10.14
N LEU A 178 -2.97 -9.38 -8.99
CA LEU A 178 -1.55 -9.31 -8.63
C LEU A 178 -0.73 -10.46 -9.22
N ILE A 179 -1.39 -11.56 -9.63
CA ILE A 179 -0.72 -12.74 -10.20
C ILE A 179 -0.55 -12.49 -11.69
N THR A 180 0.65 -12.10 -12.11
CA THR A 180 0.94 -11.75 -13.50
C THR A 180 1.55 -12.91 -14.29
N HIS A 181 2.23 -13.83 -13.60
CA HIS A 181 2.93 -14.96 -14.21
C HIS A 181 2.85 -16.19 -13.31
N GLU A 182 2.78 -17.34 -13.92
CA GLU A 182 2.90 -18.65 -13.26
C GLU A 182 4.02 -19.43 -13.95
N TYR A 183 4.83 -20.13 -13.15
CA TYR A 183 5.97 -20.92 -13.62
C TYR A 183 5.93 -22.30 -12.98
N GLU A 184 6.35 -23.32 -13.72
CA GLU A 184 6.64 -24.60 -13.14
C GLU A 184 7.88 -24.54 -12.25
N LEU A 185 7.99 -25.45 -11.27
CA LEU A 185 9.13 -25.45 -10.35
C LEU A 185 10.47 -25.66 -11.07
N SER A 186 10.46 -26.39 -12.20
CA SER A 186 11.62 -26.54 -13.08
C SER A 186 12.15 -25.22 -13.64
N ASP A 187 11.28 -24.22 -13.78
CA ASP A 187 11.54 -22.94 -14.44
C ASP A 187 11.77 -21.82 -13.42
N VAL A 188 12.12 -22.17 -12.18
CA VAL A 188 12.35 -21.21 -11.10
C VAL A 188 13.38 -20.13 -11.44
N SER A 189 14.36 -20.45 -12.28
CA SER A 189 15.36 -19.47 -12.74
C SER A 189 14.72 -18.36 -13.57
N ASP A 190 13.79 -18.70 -14.45
CA ASP A 190 13.06 -17.75 -15.29
C ASP A 190 12.11 -16.88 -14.43
N ALA A 191 11.47 -17.51 -13.43
CA ALA A 191 10.67 -16.79 -12.46
C ALA A 191 11.49 -15.74 -11.67
N LEU A 192 12.69 -16.10 -11.21
CA LEU A 192 13.59 -15.17 -10.52
C LEU A 192 14.07 -14.05 -11.45
N ASP A 193 14.33 -14.35 -12.72
CA ASP A 193 14.71 -13.35 -13.71
C ASP A 193 13.56 -12.38 -14.01
N ALA A 194 12.31 -12.88 -14.08
CA ALA A 194 11.14 -12.02 -14.22
C ALA A 194 11.00 -11.03 -13.06
N VAL A 195 11.21 -11.49 -11.82
CA VAL A 195 11.23 -10.61 -10.63
C VAL A 195 12.36 -9.59 -10.71
N ARG A 196 13.56 -10.03 -11.07
CA ARG A 196 14.76 -9.16 -11.18
C ARG A 196 14.59 -8.07 -12.24
N THR A 197 14.02 -8.41 -13.38
CA THR A 197 13.75 -7.48 -14.49
C THR A 197 12.47 -6.67 -14.31
N ARG A 198 11.68 -7.00 -13.27
CA ARG A 198 10.37 -6.39 -13.01
C ARG A 198 9.42 -6.54 -14.20
N ALA A 199 9.46 -7.69 -14.86
CA ALA A 199 8.57 -8.06 -15.95
C ALA A 199 7.18 -8.43 -15.40
N GLY A 200 6.39 -7.43 -15.02
CA GLY A 200 5.07 -7.60 -14.42
C GLY A 200 4.58 -6.36 -13.69
#